data_e25503bd1330a6ad4a97affc43299563
#
_entry.id   e25503bd1330a6ad4a97affc43299563
#
_cell.length_a   1.000
_cell.length_b   1.000
_cell.length_c   1.000
_cell.angle_alpha   90.00
_cell.angle_beta   90.00
_cell.angle_gamma   90.00
#
_symmetry.space_group_name_H-M   'P 1'
#
loop_
_entity.id
_entity.type
_entity.pdbx_description
1 polymer ?
#
loop_
_entity_poly.entity_id
_entity_poly.type
_entity_poly.pdbx_seq_one_letter_code
_entity_poly.pdbx_strand_id
1 'polypeptide(L)'
;DRSPSRGLGDVYKRQVADSTVLSTEAIQKAIDSCAVSGGGTVVLQPGYYQTGALFIKSGVNLQLDKGVTLLASPYIHHYPEFRSRIAGIEMTWPAAVINIVNEKNASVSGEGTLDCRGKVFWDKYWEMRKEYEAKGLRWIVDYDCKRVRGILIERSSDITLKGFTLMRTGFWGCQILYSDYCTIDGLTINNNIGGHGPSTDGIDIDSSCNILVENCDVDCNDDNICIKSGRDADGLRVNLPTENVVIRNCIARKGAGLITCGSETSGSIRNVLGYNLEAIGTSAVLRLKSAMNRGGTIENIYMTEVKAENVRHVLAADLNWNPSYSYSTLPKEYEGKEIPEHWRIMLTPVTPPEKGYPRFRNVYVSKVKAENVDEFISASGWNDSLRLENFYLYAIEAQTDKPGKICYTKNFNLSEITLKTEEKNVIELKENEQSNINFNYVKTSPDHRTAGNLAH
;
A
#
# COMPACT_ATOMS: atom_id res chain seq x y z
N ASP A 1 24.96 18.05 35.33
CA ASP A 1 23.83 17.92 36.28
C ASP A 1 22.52 18.18 35.50
N ARG A 2 21.87 17.13 35.05
CA ARG A 2 20.57 17.23 34.38
C ARG A 2 19.52 16.78 35.38
N SER A 3 18.91 17.72 36.06
CA SER A 3 17.75 17.45 36.92
C SER A 3 16.58 16.91 36.07
N PRO A 4 15.93 15.81 36.45
CA PRO A 4 14.73 15.33 35.74
C PRO A 4 13.60 16.35 35.93
N SER A 5 12.93 16.70 34.83
CA SER A 5 11.83 17.66 34.85
C SER A 5 10.69 17.17 35.76
N ARG A 6 10.33 17.97 36.74
CA ARG A 6 9.27 17.70 37.75
C ARG A 6 7.84 17.70 37.19
N GLY A 7 7.65 17.77 35.86
CA GLY A 7 6.31 17.86 35.24
C GLY A 7 5.67 16.56 34.78
N LEU A 8 6.42 15.46 34.67
CA LEU A 8 5.93 14.20 34.11
C LEU A 8 5.17 13.30 35.12
N GLY A 9 5.38 13.47 36.40
CA GLY A 9 4.80 12.59 37.43
C GLY A 9 3.28 12.65 37.57
N ASP A 10 2.62 13.77 37.24
CA ASP A 10 1.18 13.92 37.42
C ASP A 10 0.34 13.44 36.23
N VAL A 11 0.90 13.35 35.05
CA VAL A 11 0.21 12.83 33.85
C VAL A 11 0.02 11.31 33.96
N TYR A 12 0.96 10.61 34.57
CA TYR A 12 0.91 9.16 34.78
C TYR A 12 -0.24 8.69 35.69
N LYS A 13 -0.69 9.52 36.63
CA LYS A 13 -1.73 9.13 37.62
C LYS A 13 -3.14 9.06 37.05
N ARG A 14 -3.38 9.47 35.81
CA ARG A 14 -4.71 9.47 35.18
C ARG A 14 -4.87 8.51 34.00
N GLN A 15 -3.83 7.77 33.65
CA GLN A 15 -3.93 6.76 32.59
C GLN A 15 -4.53 5.49 33.16
N VAL A 16 -5.75 5.17 32.79
CA VAL A 16 -6.42 3.92 33.14
C VAL A 16 -6.15 2.92 32.04
N ALA A 17 -5.33 1.91 32.34
CA ALA A 17 -5.11 0.77 31.44
C ALA A 17 -6.35 -0.15 31.46
N ASP A 18 -7.48 0.34 30.97
CA ASP A 18 -8.75 -0.35 30.93
C ASP A 18 -9.36 -0.26 29.53
N SER A 19 -9.56 -1.41 28.92
CA SER A 19 -10.12 -1.52 27.57
C SER A 19 -11.62 -1.13 27.50
N THR A 20 -12.27 -0.89 28.60
CA THR A 20 -13.69 -0.47 28.68
C THR A 20 -13.84 1.05 28.67
N VAL A 21 -12.78 1.79 29.01
CA VAL A 21 -12.78 3.25 29.11
C VAL A 21 -12.00 3.86 27.93
N LEU A 22 -12.60 4.86 27.29
CA LEU A 22 -11.94 5.58 26.21
C LEU A 22 -10.82 6.49 26.75
N SER A 23 -9.58 6.18 26.43
CA SER A 23 -8.37 6.86 26.92
C SER A 23 -7.88 7.98 25.98
N THR A 24 -8.60 8.28 24.90
CA THR A 24 -8.17 9.22 23.84
C THR A 24 -7.77 10.58 24.41
N GLU A 25 -8.62 11.19 25.22
CA GLU A 25 -8.34 12.54 25.78
C GLU A 25 -7.12 12.53 26.70
N ALA A 26 -6.95 11.49 27.51
CA ALA A 26 -5.82 11.39 28.43
C ALA A 26 -4.50 11.23 27.69
N ILE A 27 -4.47 10.38 26.67
CA ILE A 27 -3.27 10.17 25.83
C ILE A 27 -2.99 11.44 25.01
N GLN A 28 -4.01 12.04 24.39
CA GLN A 28 -3.85 13.26 23.62
C GLN A 28 -3.32 14.42 24.48
N LYS A 29 -3.85 14.59 25.68
CA LYS A 29 -3.36 15.60 26.63
C LYS A 29 -1.89 15.40 27.00
N ALA A 30 -1.44 14.16 27.13
CA ALA A 30 -0.02 13.85 27.37
C ALA A 30 0.86 14.25 26.17
N ILE A 31 0.41 13.93 24.94
CA ILE A 31 1.07 14.32 23.71
C ILE A 31 1.16 15.85 23.59
N ASP A 32 0.05 16.56 23.79
CA ASP A 32 -0.02 18.00 23.67
C ASP A 32 0.86 18.70 24.73
N SER A 33 0.86 18.21 25.97
CA SER A 33 1.71 18.72 27.05
C SER A 33 3.19 18.49 26.76
N CYS A 34 3.55 17.35 26.20
CA CYS A 34 4.91 17.03 25.79
C CYS A 34 5.37 18.00 24.68
N ALA A 35 4.54 18.24 23.68
CA ALA A 35 4.83 19.17 22.59
C ALA A 35 5.04 20.61 23.08
N VAL A 36 4.15 21.13 23.95
CA VAL A 36 4.25 22.46 24.55
C VAL A 36 5.52 22.59 25.40
N SER A 37 5.99 21.51 26.00
CA SER A 37 7.24 21.47 26.77
C SER A 37 8.52 21.40 25.94
N GLY A 38 8.41 21.49 24.61
CA GLY A 38 9.54 21.45 23.69
C GLY A 38 9.83 20.08 23.09
N GLY A 39 8.89 19.14 23.19
CA GLY A 39 9.01 17.78 22.68
C GLY A 39 9.54 16.78 23.72
N GLY A 40 9.69 15.54 23.29
CA GLY A 40 10.15 14.44 24.13
C GLY A 40 9.40 13.15 23.86
N THR A 41 9.36 12.25 24.84
CA THR A 41 8.71 10.95 24.70
C THR A 41 7.53 10.81 25.66
N VAL A 42 6.38 10.45 25.09
CA VAL A 42 5.19 10.04 25.85
C VAL A 42 5.21 8.51 25.96
N VAL A 43 5.32 8.01 27.19
CA VAL A 43 5.39 6.58 27.48
C VAL A 43 4.10 6.12 28.15
N LEU A 44 3.52 5.03 27.65
CA LEU A 44 2.38 4.36 28.28
C LEU A 44 2.88 3.21 29.16
N GLN A 45 2.24 2.99 30.30
CA GLN A 45 2.50 1.79 31.10
C GLN A 45 1.95 0.55 30.38
N PRO A 46 2.52 -0.66 30.60
CA PRO A 46 1.94 -1.88 30.07
C PRO A 46 0.45 -2.02 30.41
N GLY A 47 -0.36 -2.35 29.41
CA GLY A 47 -1.81 -2.49 29.53
C GLY A 47 -2.56 -2.26 28.23
N TYR A 48 -3.89 -2.29 28.29
CA TYR A 48 -4.77 -2.13 27.15
C TYR A 48 -5.47 -0.77 27.21
N TYR A 49 -5.36 0.04 26.17
CA TYR A 49 -5.93 1.38 26.11
C TYR A 49 -6.87 1.51 24.92
N GLN A 50 -8.15 1.64 25.15
CA GLN A 50 -9.09 1.92 24.07
C GLN A 50 -8.98 3.40 23.65
N THR A 51 -8.79 3.65 22.35
CA THR A 51 -8.63 5.02 21.84
C THR A 51 -9.39 5.24 20.53
N GLY A 52 -9.85 6.46 20.32
CA GLY A 52 -10.20 7.00 19.01
C GLY A 52 -8.96 7.55 18.29
N ALA A 53 -9.12 8.65 17.56
CA ALA A 53 -8.01 9.29 16.85
C ALA A 53 -7.04 9.98 17.80
N LEU A 54 -5.74 9.68 17.66
CA LEU A 54 -4.64 10.39 18.31
C LEU A 54 -3.86 11.21 17.26
N PHE A 55 -3.44 12.41 17.65
CA PHE A 55 -2.68 13.33 16.82
C PHE A 55 -1.31 13.59 17.45
N ILE A 56 -0.27 12.99 16.87
CA ILE A 56 1.11 13.17 17.33
C ILE A 56 1.59 14.55 16.89
N LYS A 57 2.36 15.22 17.74
CA LYS A 57 2.85 16.57 17.52
C LYS A 57 4.33 16.61 17.20
N SER A 58 4.77 17.70 16.59
CA SER A 58 6.18 17.94 16.30
C SER A 58 7.07 17.78 17.52
N GLY A 59 8.18 17.10 17.34
CA GLY A 59 9.13 16.82 18.41
C GLY A 59 8.69 15.76 19.43
N VAL A 60 7.54 15.09 19.22
CA VAL A 60 7.01 14.10 20.16
C VAL A 60 7.20 12.69 19.61
N ASN A 61 7.72 11.79 20.45
CA ASN A 61 7.67 10.36 20.24
C ASN A 61 6.56 9.75 21.11
N LEU A 62 5.59 9.06 20.53
CA LEU A 62 4.69 8.18 21.26
C LEU A 62 5.34 6.79 21.35
N GLN A 63 5.73 6.39 22.55
CA GLN A 63 6.40 5.12 22.78
C GLN A 63 5.40 4.05 23.24
N LEU A 64 5.29 3.01 22.42
CA LEU A 64 4.48 1.82 22.67
C LEU A 64 5.40 0.69 23.12
N ASP A 65 5.74 0.62 24.39
CA ASP A 65 6.63 -0.40 24.91
C ASP A 65 5.96 -1.80 24.88
N LYS A 66 6.78 -2.82 25.04
CA LYS A 66 6.31 -4.20 25.16
C LYS A 66 5.26 -4.33 26.25
N GLY A 67 4.12 -4.91 25.91
CA GLY A 67 2.97 -5.05 26.82
C GLY A 67 1.96 -3.90 26.75
N VAL A 68 2.24 -2.84 25.97
CA VAL A 68 1.26 -1.80 25.66
C VAL A 68 0.45 -2.23 24.44
N THR A 69 -0.88 -2.15 24.54
CA THR A 69 -1.77 -2.35 23.40
C THR A 69 -2.74 -1.18 23.30
N LEU A 70 -2.64 -0.44 22.21
CA LEU A 70 -3.67 0.51 21.82
C LEU A 70 -4.77 -0.24 21.07
N LEU A 71 -6.00 -0.16 21.55
CA LEU A 71 -7.19 -0.76 20.96
C LEU A 71 -8.03 0.34 20.31
N ALA A 72 -8.11 0.34 18.99
CA ALA A 72 -8.93 1.31 18.28
C ALA A 72 -10.41 1.18 18.63
N SER A 73 -11.11 2.29 18.79
CA SER A 73 -12.55 2.29 18.97
C SER A 73 -13.27 1.75 17.75
N PRO A 74 -14.28 0.89 17.89
CA PRO A 74 -15.07 0.42 16.76
C PRO A 74 -16.10 1.46 16.26
N TYR A 75 -16.22 2.58 16.94
CA TYR A 75 -17.21 3.62 16.65
C TYR A 75 -16.60 4.75 15.82
N ILE A 76 -17.10 4.94 14.60
CA ILE A 76 -16.54 5.89 13.63
C ILE A 76 -16.61 7.36 14.10
N HIS A 77 -17.55 7.71 14.96
CA HIS A 77 -17.67 9.06 15.52
C HIS A 77 -16.54 9.44 16.51
N HIS A 78 -15.70 8.50 16.91
CA HIS A 78 -14.47 8.77 17.65
C HIS A 78 -13.29 9.20 16.76
N TYR A 79 -13.52 9.34 15.44
CA TYR A 79 -12.54 9.72 14.45
C TYR A 79 -13.05 10.96 13.73
N PRO A 80 -12.61 12.17 14.12
CA PRO A 80 -13.05 13.42 13.47
C PRO A 80 -12.70 13.39 11.99
N GLU A 81 -13.61 13.94 11.19
CA GLU A 81 -13.43 14.00 9.75
C GLU A 81 -12.69 15.28 9.34
N PHE A 82 -11.77 15.16 8.39
CA PHE A 82 -11.09 16.27 7.77
C PHE A 82 -10.75 15.96 6.31
N ARG A 83 -10.39 16.98 5.55
CA ARG A 83 -10.03 16.82 4.15
C ARG A 83 -8.65 16.17 4.04
N SER A 84 -8.59 15.06 3.29
CA SER A 84 -7.39 14.26 3.06
C SER A 84 -7.50 13.61 1.68
N ARG A 85 -6.53 12.82 1.24
CA ARG A 85 -6.65 12.00 0.03
C ARG A 85 -6.98 10.56 0.41
N ILE A 86 -7.97 9.99 -0.28
CA ILE A 86 -8.40 8.61 -0.12
C ILE A 86 -8.41 7.93 -1.49
N ALA A 87 -7.71 6.82 -1.62
CA ALA A 87 -7.63 6.03 -2.85
C ALA A 87 -7.47 6.92 -4.11
N GLY A 88 -6.62 7.95 -3.99
CA GLY A 88 -6.20 8.83 -5.07
C GLY A 88 -7.01 10.12 -5.28
N ILE A 89 -8.12 10.36 -4.55
CA ILE A 89 -8.88 11.63 -4.64
C ILE A 89 -8.92 12.37 -3.31
N GLU A 90 -8.95 13.70 -3.36
CA GLU A 90 -9.09 14.56 -2.18
C GLU A 90 -10.56 14.68 -1.77
N MET A 91 -10.88 14.21 -0.56
CA MET A 91 -12.23 14.25 0.00
C MET A 91 -12.19 14.30 1.53
N THR A 92 -13.34 14.52 2.16
CA THR A 92 -13.49 14.45 3.61
C THR A 92 -13.57 12.99 4.08
N TRP A 93 -12.71 12.63 5.04
CA TRP A 93 -12.60 11.26 5.53
C TRP A 93 -12.30 11.21 7.03
N PRO A 94 -12.71 10.15 7.75
CA PRO A 94 -12.35 9.96 9.15
C PRO A 94 -10.83 9.94 9.36
N ALA A 95 -10.38 10.52 10.45
CA ALA A 95 -9.01 10.39 10.93
C ALA A 95 -8.59 8.93 11.01
N ALA A 96 -7.29 8.67 10.92
CA ALA A 96 -6.70 7.39 11.28
C ALA A 96 -6.70 7.18 12.80
N VAL A 97 -6.33 6.00 13.27
CA VAL A 97 -6.12 5.78 14.71
C VAL A 97 -4.95 6.63 15.21
N ILE A 98 -3.85 6.66 14.45
CA ILE A 98 -2.72 7.57 14.71
C ILE A 98 -2.56 8.52 13.52
N ASN A 99 -2.45 9.81 13.79
CA ASN A 99 -2.32 10.87 12.79
C ASN A 99 -1.10 11.73 13.10
N ILE A 100 -0.28 11.99 12.09
CA ILE A 100 0.84 12.93 12.09
C ILE A 100 0.58 13.87 10.92
N VAL A 101 -0.03 15.04 11.18
CA VAL A 101 -0.56 15.92 10.14
C VAL A 101 0.00 17.33 10.28
N ASN A 102 0.72 17.81 9.26
CA ASN A 102 1.44 19.09 9.26
C ASN A 102 2.50 19.19 10.39
N GLU A 103 3.18 18.09 10.70
CA GLU A 103 4.14 17.99 11.80
C GLU A 103 5.56 17.70 11.29
N LYS A 104 6.55 17.93 12.15
CA LYS A 104 7.97 17.65 11.86
C LYS A 104 8.64 16.95 13.03
N ASN A 105 9.63 16.09 12.71
CA ASN A 105 10.45 15.43 13.72
C ASN A 105 9.56 14.75 14.78
N ALA A 106 8.61 13.94 14.33
CA ALA A 106 7.72 13.19 15.20
C ALA A 106 7.88 11.68 14.96
N SER A 107 7.53 10.88 15.97
CA SER A 107 7.68 9.44 15.86
C SER A 107 6.66 8.64 16.67
N VAL A 108 6.49 7.39 16.25
CA VAL A 108 5.84 6.34 17.04
C VAL A 108 6.82 5.16 17.08
N SER A 109 7.16 4.69 18.27
CA SER A 109 8.19 3.65 18.39
C SER A 109 7.87 2.66 19.52
N GLY A 110 8.58 1.54 19.55
CA GLY A 110 8.51 0.54 20.61
C GLY A 110 8.18 -0.86 20.10
N GLU A 111 7.86 -1.78 21.01
CA GLU A 111 7.54 -3.18 20.73
C GLU A 111 6.09 -3.54 21.08
N GLY A 112 5.26 -2.53 21.29
CA GLY A 112 3.84 -2.69 21.60
C GLY A 112 2.97 -2.97 20.40
N THR A 113 1.65 -2.87 20.57
CA THR A 113 0.68 -3.21 19.53
C THR A 113 -0.32 -2.08 19.32
N LEU A 114 -0.56 -1.74 18.07
CA LEU A 114 -1.72 -0.97 17.62
C LEU A 114 -2.71 -1.93 16.94
N ASP A 115 -3.75 -2.31 17.67
CA ASP A 115 -4.83 -3.16 17.16
C ASP A 115 -6.02 -2.30 16.73
N CYS A 116 -6.21 -2.17 15.44
CA CYS A 116 -7.25 -1.32 14.87
C CYS A 116 -8.64 -1.91 14.89
N ARG A 117 -8.82 -3.18 15.29
CA ARG A 117 -10.10 -3.88 15.40
C ARG A 117 -11.03 -3.67 14.21
N GLY A 118 -10.47 -3.66 12.99
CA GLY A 118 -11.11 -3.23 11.75
C GLY A 118 -12.29 -4.07 11.25
N LYS A 119 -12.52 -5.25 11.83
CA LYS A 119 -13.54 -6.18 11.35
C LYS A 119 -14.94 -5.55 11.22
N VAL A 120 -15.32 -4.64 12.11
CA VAL A 120 -16.63 -3.94 12.06
C VAL A 120 -16.76 -3.09 10.76
N PHE A 121 -15.65 -2.58 10.25
CA PHE A 121 -15.61 -1.84 8.98
C PHE A 121 -15.57 -2.78 7.79
N TRP A 122 -14.92 -3.94 7.90
CA TRP A 122 -14.86 -4.95 6.85
C TRP A 122 -16.23 -5.54 6.54
N ASP A 123 -16.95 -5.97 7.59
CA ASP A 123 -18.28 -6.57 7.43
C ASP A 123 -19.24 -5.59 6.74
N LYS A 124 -19.24 -4.33 7.16
CA LYS A 124 -20.03 -3.27 6.51
C LYS A 124 -19.66 -3.05 5.05
N TYR A 125 -18.35 -3.07 4.74
CA TYR A 125 -17.89 -2.89 3.37
C TYR A 125 -18.32 -4.03 2.46
N TRP A 126 -18.14 -5.28 2.89
CA TRP A 126 -18.51 -6.43 2.07
C TRP A 126 -20.01 -6.50 1.79
N GLU A 127 -20.84 -6.11 2.74
CA GLU A 127 -22.27 -5.97 2.56
C GLU A 127 -22.60 -4.88 1.51
N MET A 128 -22.04 -3.69 1.68
CA MET A 128 -22.24 -2.57 0.75
C MET A 128 -21.68 -2.89 -0.63
N ARG A 129 -20.52 -3.51 -0.74
CA ARG A 129 -19.91 -3.87 -2.02
C ARG A 129 -20.79 -4.80 -2.84
N LYS A 130 -21.39 -5.81 -2.21
CA LYS A 130 -22.32 -6.72 -2.87
C LYS A 130 -23.51 -5.98 -3.47
N GLU A 131 -24.06 -5.01 -2.75
CA GLU A 131 -25.14 -4.15 -3.24
C GLU A 131 -24.67 -3.26 -4.41
N TYR A 132 -23.52 -2.62 -4.26
CA TYR A 132 -22.98 -1.66 -5.23
C TYR A 132 -22.55 -2.31 -6.54
N GLU A 133 -21.94 -3.49 -6.48
CA GLU A 133 -21.56 -4.24 -7.69
C GLU A 133 -22.79 -4.60 -8.53
N ALA A 134 -23.90 -5.00 -7.90
CA ALA A 134 -25.15 -5.29 -8.59
C ALA A 134 -25.76 -4.06 -9.29
N LYS A 135 -25.43 -2.85 -8.83
CA LYS A 135 -25.89 -1.56 -9.40
C LYS A 135 -24.86 -0.93 -10.37
N GLY A 136 -23.73 -1.60 -10.66
CA GLY A 136 -22.67 -1.02 -11.49
C GLY A 136 -21.86 0.09 -10.79
N LEU A 137 -21.88 0.14 -9.46
CA LEU A 137 -21.23 1.15 -8.62
C LEU A 137 -19.93 0.65 -7.97
N ARG A 138 -19.25 -0.36 -8.55
CA ARG A 138 -18.00 -0.89 -7.99
C ARG A 138 -16.95 0.20 -7.82
N TRP A 139 -16.90 1.18 -8.70
CA TRP A 139 -15.93 2.27 -8.75
C TRP A 139 -16.02 3.24 -7.58
N ILE A 140 -17.13 3.26 -6.82
CA ILE A 140 -17.37 4.26 -5.77
C ILE A 140 -17.52 3.67 -4.36
N VAL A 141 -17.74 2.37 -4.21
CA VAL A 141 -18.00 1.76 -2.89
C VAL A 141 -16.87 2.00 -1.87
N ASP A 142 -15.64 2.07 -2.32
CA ASP A 142 -14.48 2.33 -1.44
C ASP A 142 -14.51 3.73 -0.82
N TYR A 143 -15.20 4.67 -1.45
CA TYR A 143 -15.34 6.06 -1.02
C TYR A 143 -16.62 6.33 -0.23
N ASP A 144 -17.69 5.59 -0.51
CA ASP A 144 -18.96 5.70 0.22
C ASP A 144 -18.91 4.94 1.56
N CYS A 145 -18.19 3.83 1.60
CA CYS A 145 -17.99 3.08 2.84
C CYS A 145 -16.84 3.64 3.65
N LYS A 146 -17.11 4.64 4.50
CA LYS A 146 -16.10 5.23 5.39
C LYS A 146 -15.54 4.20 6.34
N ARG A 147 -14.22 4.08 6.38
CA ARG A 147 -13.45 3.14 7.19
C ARG A 147 -12.24 3.83 7.80
N VAL A 148 -11.77 3.37 8.95
CA VAL A 148 -10.65 3.99 9.68
C VAL A 148 -9.32 3.38 9.23
N ARG A 149 -8.36 4.22 8.81
CA ARG A 149 -6.96 3.84 8.54
C ARG A 149 -6.23 3.55 9.85
N GLY A 150 -5.17 2.74 9.78
CA GLY A 150 -4.30 2.53 10.95
C GLY A 150 -3.53 3.80 11.30
N ILE A 151 -2.64 4.23 10.41
CA ILE A 151 -1.76 5.40 10.61
C ILE A 151 -1.83 6.30 9.38
N LEU A 152 -1.88 7.60 9.61
CA LEU A 152 -1.76 8.63 8.57
C LEU A 152 -0.59 9.56 8.90
N ILE A 153 0.35 9.69 7.97
CA ILE A 153 1.37 10.72 7.94
C ILE A 153 1.01 11.63 6.77
N GLU A 154 0.62 12.89 7.03
CA GLU A 154 0.19 13.80 5.96
C GLU A 154 0.86 15.17 6.09
N ARG A 155 1.42 15.68 4.98
CA ARG A 155 2.10 16.98 4.91
C ARG A 155 3.13 17.19 6.02
N SER A 156 3.90 16.14 6.29
CA SER A 156 4.83 16.07 7.42
C SER A 156 6.23 15.69 6.95
N SER A 157 7.24 16.02 7.74
CA SER A 157 8.65 15.78 7.42
C SER A 157 9.41 15.21 8.61
N ASP A 158 10.44 14.41 8.32
CA ASP A 158 11.28 13.79 9.35
C ASP A 158 10.48 12.93 10.34
N ILE A 159 9.67 12.01 9.80
CA ILE A 159 8.80 11.14 10.60
C ILE A 159 9.36 9.73 10.67
N THR A 160 9.33 9.13 11.84
CA THR A 160 9.77 7.75 12.06
C THR A 160 8.69 6.90 12.70
N LEU A 161 8.36 5.76 12.06
CA LEU A 161 7.59 4.68 12.70
C LEU A 161 8.53 3.50 12.91
N LYS A 162 8.62 2.96 14.15
CA LYS A 162 9.63 1.94 14.45
C LYS A 162 9.19 0.86 15.42
N GLY A 163 9.29 -0.39 14.98
CA GLY A 163 9.41 -1.58 15.85
C GLY A 163 8.11 -2.20 16.37
N PHE A 164 6.97 -1.52 16.31
CA PHE A 164 5.71 -2.00 16.86
C PHE A 164 4.90 -2.85 15.87
N THR A 165 3.87 -3.52 16.39
CA THR A 165 2.91 -4.29 15.60
C THR A 165 1.68 -3.44 15.28
N LEU A 166 1.32 -3.36 13.99
CA LEU A 166 0.07 -2.81 13.49
C LEU A 166 -0.82 -3.95 12.99
N MET A 167 -2.07 -4.03 13.44
CA MET A 167 -2.92 -5.14 13.04
C MET A 167 -4.38 -4.77 12.86
N ARG A 168 -5.07 -5.52 11.99
CA ARG A 168 -6.51 -5.47 11.74
C ARG A 168 -7.03 -4.06 11.43
N THR A 169 -6.37 -3.36 10.52
CA THR A 169 -6.79 -2.01 10.11
C THR A 169 -8.13 -2.03 9.38
N GLY A 170 -8.93 -1.00 9.56
CA GLY A 170 -10.25 -0.94 8.91
C GLY A 170 -10.19 -0.61 7.43
N PHE A 171 -9.10 0.03 7.01
CA PHE A 171 -8.72 0.44 5.67
C PHE A 171 -7.19 0.38 5.58
N TRP A 172 -6.52 1.12 4.72
CA TRP A 172 -5.07 1.15 4.58
C TRP A 172 -4.32 1.16 5.92
N GLY A 173 -3.28 0.36 6.02
CA GLY A 173 -2.49 0.19 7.23
C GLY A 173 -1.78 1.45 7.65
N CYS A 174 -0.78 1.85 6.87
CA CYS A 174 -0.01 3.08 7.06
C CYS A 174 0.00 3.87 5.75
N GLN A 175 -0.55 5.08 5.75
CA GLN A 175 -0.49 5.98 4.59
C GLN A 175 0.48 7.12 4.85
N ILE A 176 1.44 7.30 3.94
CA ILE A 176 2.36 8.44 3.88
C ILE A 176 1.91 9.30 2.71
N LEU A 177 1.36 10.48 3.00
CA LEU A 177 0.70 11.34 2.03
C LEU A 177 1.33 12.74 2.02
N TYR A 178 1.75 13.23 0.85
CA TYR A 178 2.32 14.58 0.70
C TYR A 178 3.48 14.89 1.66
N SER A 179 4.26 13.89 2.01
CA SER A 179 5.27 13.96 3.07
C SER A 179 6.66 13.63 2.55
N ASP A 180 7.68 14.01 3.29
CA ASP A 180 9.06 13.75 2.92
C ASP A 180 9.90 13.29 4.12
N TYR A 181 11.05 12.66 3.82
CA TYR A 181 11.98 12.15 4.83
C TYR A 181 11.32 11.27 5.90
N CYS A 182 10.45 10.33 5.47
CA CYS A 182 9.82 9.40 6.38
C CYS A 182 10.55 8.05 6.39
N THR A 183 10.72 7.48 7.58
CA THR A 183 11.31 6.15 7.78
C THR A 183 10.29 5.23 8.47
N ILE A 184 10.07 4.06 7.86
CA ILE A 184 9.28 2.97 8.42
C ILE A 184 10.24 1.82 8.66
N ASP A 185 10.58 1.53 9.91
CA ASP A 185 11.61 0.57 10.29
C ASP A 185 11.07 -0.50 11.24
N GLY A 186 11.13 -1.75 10.83
CA GLY A 186 10.87 -2.89 11.68
C GLY A 186 9.40 -3.05 12.12
N LEU A 187 8.44 -2.56 11.36
CA LEU A 187 7.04 -2.80 11.65
C LEU A 187 6.64 -4.23 11.30
N THR A 188 5.87 -4.85 12.19
CA THR A 188 5.07 -6.04 11.88
C THR A 188 3.66 -5.61 11.56
N ILE A 189 3.21 -5.78 10.32
CA ILE A 189 1.84 -5.45 9.91
C ILE A 189 1.08 -6.75 9.68
N ASN A 190 -0.02 -6.95 10.41
CA ASN A 190 -0.82 -8.16 10.32
C ASN A 190 -2.32 -7.84 10.18
N ASN A 191 -2.76 -7.70 8.95
CA ASN A 191 -4.13 -7.33 8.59
C ASN A 191 -5.01 -8.54 8.23
N ASN A 192 -4.47 -9.77 8.25
CA ASN A 192 -5.20 -10.99 7.90
C ASN A 192 -5.79 -11.73 9.10
N ILE A 193 -5.73 -11.18 10.30
CA ILE A 193 -6.28 -11.81 11.51
C ILE A 193 -7.79 -11.58 11.60
N GLY A 194 -8.55 -12.68 11.70
CA GLY A 194 -9.98 -12.65 12.00
C GLY A 194 -10.89 -12.38 10.80
N GLY A 195 -10.38 -12.49 9.58
CA GLY A 195 -11.16 -12.38 8.36
C GLY A 195 -10.43 -11.75 7.19
N HIS A 196 -11.17 -11.41 6.15
CA HIS A 196 -10.68 -10.79 4.92
C HIS A 196 -11.00 -9.28 4.94
N GLY A 197 -10.02 -8.47 5.25
CA GLY A 197 -10.14 -7.01 5.29
C GLY A 197 -10.03 -6.39 3.89
N PRO A 198 -11.05 -5.64 3.42
CA PRO A 198 -11.02 -5.02 2.11
C PRO A 198 -10.11 -3.80 2.11
N SER A 199 -9.24 -3.69 1.08
CA SER A 199 -8.29 -2.57 0.95
C SER A 199 -7.49 -2.33 2.24
N THR A 200 -7.01 -3.42 2.86
CA THR A 200 -6.14 -3.37 4.03
C THR A 200 -4.69 -3.50 3.59
N ASP A 201 -4.30 -2.60 2.69
CA ASP A 201 -2.92 -2.45 2.22
C ASP A 201 -1.97 -2.27 3.41
N GLY A 202 -0.73 -2.70 3.30
CA GLY A 202 0.24 -2.60 4.39
C GLY A 202 0.76 -1.18 4.57
N ILE A 203 1.57 -0.71 3.62
CA ILE A 203 2.17 0.63 3.62
C ILE A 203 1.91 1.28 2.28
N ASP A 204 1.22 2.41 2.28
CA ASP A 204 0.90 3.22 1.10
C ASP A 204 1.73 4.51 1.10
N ILE A 205 2.53 4.69 0.07
CA ILE A 205 3.34 5.89 -0.14
C ILE A 205 2.70 6.67 -1.28
N ASP A 206 2.05 7.80 -0.98
CA ASP A 206 1.23 8.55 -1.92
C ASP A 206 1.71 9.99 -2.05
N SER A 207 2.14 10.39 -3.25
CA SER A 207 2.63 11.75 -3.55
C SER A 207 3.67 12.25 -2.54
N SER A 208 4.61 11.40 -2.17
CA SER A 208 5.61 11.63 -1.13
C SER A 208 7.02 11.33 -1.65
N CYS A 209 8.05 11.88 -1.02
CA CYS A 209 9.42 11.69 -1.49
C CYS A 209 10.42 11.41 -0.37
N ASN A 210 11.58 10.82 -0.74
CA ASN A 210 12.65 10.50 0.18
C ASN A 210 12.19 9.56 1.32
N ILE A 211 11.59 8.44 0.95
CA ILE A 211 10.97 7.48 1.88
C ILE A 211 11.84 6.25 2.00
N LEU A 212 12.07 5.81 3.23
CA LEU A 212 12.73 4.55 3.55
C LEU A 212 11.75 3.60 4.23
N VAL A 213 11.59 2.40 3.67
CA VAL A 213 10.87 1.28 4.30
C VAL A 213 11.86 0.15 4.48
N GLU A 214 12.10 -0.26 5.72
CA GLU A 214 13.08 -1.30 5.99
C GLU A 214 12.70 -2.23 7.13
N ASN A 215 13.21 -3.46 7.07
CA ASN A 215 13.07 -4.48 8.13
C ASN A 215 11.61 -4.82 8.49
N CYS A 216 10.65 -4.57 7.60
CA CYS A 216 9.23 -4.78 7.87
C CYS A 216 8.78 -6.19 7.46
N ASP A 217 7.84 -6.74 8.23
CA ASP A 217 7.14 -7.99 7.93
C ASP A 217 5.64 -7.68 7.74
N VAL A 218 5.13 -7.84 6.52
CA VAL A 218 3.79 -7.38 6.13
C VAL A 218 2.92 -8.53 5.68
N ASP A 219 1.81 -8.75 6.36
CA ASP A 219 0.76 -9.73 6.01
C ASP A 219 -0.58 -8.99 5.88
N CYS A 220 -1.04 -8.78 4.65
CA CYS A 220 -2.25 -8.00 4.36
C CYS A 220 -3.13 -8.65 3.29
N ASN A 221 -4.30 -8.08 3.03
CA ASN A 221 -5.24 -8.61 2.03
C ASN A 221 -5.17 -7.90 0.68
N ASP A 222 -4.49 -6.77 0.59
CA ASP A 222 -4.28 -6.02 -0.66
C ASP A 222 -2.78 -5.82 -0.87
N ASP A 223 -2.33 -4.71 -1.43
CA ASP A 223 -0.90 -4.48 -1.74
C ASP A 223 -0.07 -4.33 -0.45
N ASN A 224 1.08 -5.00 -0.35
CA ASN A 224 1.90 -4.96 0.87
C ASN A 224 2.63 -3.63 1.04
N ILE A 225 3.45 -3.25 0.06
CA ILE A 225 4.09 -1.94 -0.01
C ILE A 225 3.67 -1.31 -1.33
N CYS A 226 2.82 -0.30 -1.24
CA CYS A 226 2.15 0.29 -2.39
C CYS A 226 2.59 1.73 -2.62
N ILE A 227 2.91 2.07 -3.86
CA ILE A 227 3.38 3.39 -4.25
C ILE A 227 2.34 4.00 -5.17
N LYS A 228 1.81 5.16 -4.79
CA LYS A 228 0.67 5.83 -5.41
C LYS A 228 0.96 7.31 -5.63
N SER A 229 0.20 7.97 -6.51
CA SER A 229 0.36 9.41 -6.78
C SER A 229 -0.91 10.08 -7.29
N GLY A 230 -2.05 9.71 -6.73
CA GLY A 230 -3.34 10.28 -7.09
C GLY A 230 -4.01 9.65 -8.29
N ARG A 231 -5.30 9.93 -8.45
CA ARG A 231 -6.22 9.26 -9.38
C ARG A 231 -6.95 10.24 -10.29
N ASP A 232 -6.95 9.92 -11.59
CA ASP A 232 -7.78 10.55 -12.63
C ASP A 232 -7.62 12.09 -12.67
N ALA A 233 -8.67 12.81 -12.98
CA ALA A 233 -8.65 14.28 -13.07
C ALA A 233 -8.18 14.96 -11.77
N ASP A 234 -8.56 14.43 -10.61
CA ASP A 234 -8.14 15.00 -9.32
C ASP A 234 -6.65 14.78 -9.05
N GLY A 235 -6.15 13.58 -9.32
CA GLY A 235 -4.72 13.28 -9.22
C GLY A 235 -3.88 14.11 -10.18
N LEU A 236 -4.34 14.30 -11.42
CA LEU A 236 -3.69 15.18 -12.41
C LEU A 236 -3.74 16.66 -12.02
N ARG A 237 -4.79 17.09 -11.34
CA ARG A 237 -4.91 18.46 -10.78
C ARG A 237 -3.84 18.71 -9.72
N VAL A 238 -3.65 17.76 -8.81
CA VAL A 238 -2.63 17.85 -7.74
C VAL A 238 -1.23 17.71 -8.33
N ASN A 239 -1.02 16.75 -9.23
CA ASN A 239 0.20 16.52 -9.99
C ASN A 239 1.50 16.47 -9.14
N LEU A 240 1.44 15.79 -8.01
CA LEU A 240 2.60 15.54 -7.15
C LEU A 240 3.06 14.09 -7.30
N PRO A 241 4.32 13.85 -7.69
CA PRO A 241 4.85 12.50 -7.82
C PRO A 241 5.12 11.83 -6.47
N THR A 242 5.26 10.50 -6.51
CA THR A 242 6.00 9.76 -5.49
C THR A 242 7.37 9.43 -6.05
N GLU A 243 8.42 9.78 -5.34
CA GLU A 243 9.78 9.59 -5.82
C GLU A 243 10.82 9.36 -4.72
N ASN A 244 11.95 8.77 -5.12
CA ASN A 244 13.08 8.49 -4.22
C ASN A 244 12.65 7.60 -3.04
N VAL A 245 12.14 6.41 -3.35
CA VAL A 245 11.68 5.43 -2.37
C VAL A 245 12.68 4.28 -2.33
N VAL A 246 13.13 3.93 -1.13
CA VAL A 246 13.97 2.74 -0.88
C VAL A 246 13.19 1.77 0.00
N ILE A 247 13.13 0.51 -0.45
CA ILE A 247 12.48 -0.60 0.27
C ILE A 247 13.50 -1.71 0.41
N ARG A 248 13.84 -2.11 1.64
CA ARG A 248 14.87 -3.12 1.85
C ARG A 248 14.62 -4.01 3.06
N ASN A 249 15.15 -5.23 3.02
CA ASN A 249 15.07 -6.18 4.13
C ASN A 249 13.63 -6.43 4.58
N CYS A 250 12.66 -6.42 3.67
CA CYS A 250 11.25 -6.59 3.98
C CYS A 250 10.72 -7.94 3.52
N ILE A 251 9.73 -8.45 4.25
CA ILE A 251 9.00 -9.67 3.92
C ILE A 251 7.55 -9.28 3.66
N ALA A 252 7.00 -9.71 2.53
CA ALA A 252 5.57 -9.61 2.24
C ALA A 252 4.93 -10.99 2.29
N ARG A 253 3.86 -11.11 3.07
CA ARG A 253 3.10 -12.35 3.23
C ARG A 253 1.70 -12.17 2.69
N LYS A 254 1.27 -13.04 1.78
CA LYS A 254 -0.04 -12.93 1.11
C LYS A 254 -0.23 -11.56 0.42
N GLY A 255 -1.47 -11.18 0.22
CA GLY A 255 -1.81 -9.93 -0.41
C GLY A 255 -1.56 -9.89 -1.92
N ALA A 256 -1.58 -8.69 -2.49
CA ALA A 256 -1.50 -8.52 -3.93
C ALA A 256 -0.06 -8.42 -4.43
N GLY A 257 0.68 -7.37 -4.14
CA GLY A 257 2.08 -7.25 -4.55
C GLY A 257 3.02 -7.10 -3.37
N LEU A 258 4.25 -7.65 -3.46
CA LEU A 258 5.31 -7.28 -2.53
C LEU A 258 5.60 -5.79 -2.66
N ILE A 259 5.94 -5.34 -3.89
CA ILE A 259 5.95 -3.92 -4.26
C ILE A 259 4.92 -3.72 -5.36
N THR A 260 4.00 -2.80 -5.14
CA THR A 260 3.02 -2.39 -6.15
C THR A 260 3.18 -0.91 -6.47
N CYS A 261 3.29 -0.56 -7.76
CA CYS A 261 3.17 0.82 -8.23
C CYS A 261 1.79 1.00 -8.88
N GLY A 262 0.96 1.88 -8.29
CA GLY A 262 -0.40 2.16 -8.75
C GLY A 262 -1.49 1.42 -7.96
N SER A 263 -2.74 1.44 -8.44
CA SER A 263 -3.22 1.97 -9.75
C SER A 263 -3.32 3.51 -9.81
N GLU A 264 -3.16 4.20 -8.72
CA GLU A 264 -3.20 5.65 -8.65
C GLU A 264 -1.84 6.23 -9.09
N THR A 265 -1.74 6.66 -10.38
CA THR A 265 -0.46 7.03 -11.01
C THR A 265 -0.42 8.46 -11.54
N SER A 266 -1.47 9.25 -11.32
CA SER A 266 -1.66 10.53 -12.02
C SER A 266 -0.51 11.53 -11.82
N GLY A 267 0.12 11.57 -10.65
CA GLY A 267 1.26 12.43 -10.35
C GLY A 267 2.62 11.84 -10.76
N SER A 268 2.65 10.61 -11.28
CA SER A 268 3.85 9.83 -11.59
C SER A 268 4.52 9.16 -10.38
N ILE A 269 5.22 8.05 -10.66
CA ILE A 269 5.99 7.27 -9.68
C ILE A 269 7.37 7.06 -10.28
N ARG A 270 8.43 7.44 -9.57
CA ARG A 270 9.79 7.32 -10.11
C ARG A 270 10.86 7.11 -9.05
N ASN A 271 11.99 6.54 -9.49
CA ASN A 271 13.17 6.32 -8.65
C ASN A 271 12.83 5.46 -7.42
N VAL A 272 12.35 4.26 -7.66
CA VAL A 272 12.03 3.27 -6.63
C VAL A 272 13.08 2.18 -6.64
N LEU A 273 13.68 1.87 -5.51
CA LEU A 273 14.64 0.79 -5.33
C LEU A 273 14.15 -0.19 -4.27
N GLY A 274 13.95 -1.44 -4.66
CA GLY A 274 13.69 -2.57 -3.76
C GLY A 274 14.84 -3.56 -3.76
N TYR A 275 15.36 -3.96 -2.61
CA TYR A 275 16.40 -4.99 -2.54
C TYR A 275 16.41 -5.77 -1.23
N ASN A 276 16.95 -7.00 -1.30
CA ASN A 276 16.96 -7.96 -0.20
C ASN A 276 15.55 -8.16 0.38
N LEU A 277 14.67 -8.67 -0.49
CA LEU A 277 13.24 -8.79 -0.20
C LEU A 277 12.78 -10.24 -0.26
N GLU A 278 11.67 -10.53 0.41
CA GLU A 278 11.04 -11.84 0.39
C GLU A 278 9.54 -11.72 0.15
N ALA A 279 9.01 -12.51 -0.80
CA ALA A 279 7.59 -12.57 -1.14
C ALA A 279 7.05 -13.97 -0.89
N ILE A 280 6.06 -14.12 -0.01
CA ILE A 280 5.48 -15.42 0.35
C ILE A 280 3.97 -15.38 0.16
N GLY A 281 3.46 -16.08 -0.85
CA GLY A 281 2.02 -16.15 -1.10
C GLY A 281 1.40 -14.88 -1.66
N THR A 282 2.19 -13.95 -2.22
CA THR A 282 1.68 -12.72 -2.83
C THR A 282 1.20 -12.97 -4.26
N SER A 283 0.29 -12.12 -4.76
CA SER A 283 -0.11 -12.20 -6.17
C SER A 283 1.02 -11.80 -7.12
N ALA A 284 1.96 -10.97 -6.72
CA ALA A 284 3.13 -10.63 -7.53
C ALA A 284 4.33 -10.23 -6.68
N VAL A 285 5.54 -10.45 -7.21
CA VAL A 285 6.75 -9.88 -6.63
C VAL A 285 6.82 -8.39 -6.96
N LEU A 286 6.77 -8.03 -8.23
CA LEU A 286 6.62 -6.64 -8.68
C LEU A 286 5.32 -6.50 -9.47
N ARG A 287 4.51 -5.53 -9.06
CA ARG A 287 3.24 -5.23 -9.71
C ARG A 287 3.18 -3.77 -10.16
N LEU A 288 2.94 -3.56 -11.46
CA LEU A 288 2.72 -2.23 -12.02
C LEU A 288 1.32 -2.19 -12.61
N LYS A 289 0.48 -1.28 -12.15
CA LYS A 289 -0.92 -1.21 -12.60
C LYS A 289 -1.38 0.23 -12.75
N SER A 290 -2.17 0.50 -13.78
CA SER A 290 -2.80 1.80 -14.03
C SER A 290 -4.08 1.63 -14.83
N ALA A 291 -4.66 2.72 -15.31
CA ALA A 291 -5.80 2.72 -16.23
C ALA A 291 -5.70 3.89 -17.21
N MET A 292 -6.44 3.82 -18.32
CA MET A 292 -6.31 4.77 -19.44
C MET A 292 -6.89 6.17 -19.14
N ASN A 293 -7.30 6.41 -17.91
CA ASN A 293 -7.76 7.71 -17.39
C ASN A 293 -6.92 8.22 -16.21
N ARG A 294 -5.86 7.45 -15.81
CA ARG A 294 -4.97 7.82 -14.68
C ARG A 294 -3.91 8.83 -15.07
N GLY A 295 -3.31 8.67 -16.25
CA GLY A 295 -2.12 9.41 -16.63
C GLY A 295 -0.89 9.07 -15.81
N GLY A 296 0.09 9.95 -15.86
CA GLY A 296 1.36 9.80 -15.17
C GLY A 296 2.30 8.76 -15.78
N THR A 297 3.49 8.68 -15.21
CA THR A 297 4.52 7.74 -15.64
C THR A 297 5.05 6.96 -14.44
N ILE A 298 5.13 5.63 -14.58
CA ILE A 298 5.92 4.77 -13.69
C ILE A 298 7.26 4.58 -14.36
N GLU A 299 8.35 5.06 -13.75
CA GLU A 299 9.68 4.99 -14.33
C GLU A 299 10.82 4.83 -13.32
N ASN A 300 11.92 4.26 -13.79
CA ASN A 300 13.13 4.05 -12.99
C ASN A 300 12.82 3.20 -11.75
N ILE A 301 12.25 2.02 -11.99
CA ILE A 301 11.90 1.05 -10.95
C ILE A 301 12.98 -0.03 -10.94
N TYR A 302 13.64 -0.21 -9.82
CA TYR A 302 14.71 -1.16 -9.63
C TYR A 302 14.36 -2.16 -8.53
N MET A 303 14.45 -3.45 -8.85
CA MET A 303 14.26 -4.52 -7.86
C MET A 303 15.36 -5.56 -8.02
N THR A 304 16.00 -5.93 -6.92
CA THR A 304 17.08 -6.92 -6.96
C THR A 304 17.16 -7.72 -5.65
N GLU A 305 17.78 -8.91 -5.73
CA GLU A 305 17.99 -9.77 -4.55
C GLU A 305 16.68 -10.16 -3.86
N VAL A 306 15.81 -10.84 -4.60
CA VAL A 306 14.48 -11.25 -4.12
C VAL A 306 14.38 -12.76 -4.04
N LYS A 307 13.82 -13.24 -2.93
CA LYS A 307 13.30 -14.61 -2.80
C LYS A 307 11.79 -14.57 -2.88
N ALA A 308 11.21 -15.52 -3.61
CA ALA A 308 9.76 -15.61 -3.74
C ALA A 308 9.29 -17.05 -3.62
N GLU A 309 8.19 -17.27 -2.93
CA GLU A 309 7.59 -18.57 -2.75
C GLU A 309 6.06 -18.49 -2.81
N ASN A 310 5.43 -19.42 -3.53
CA ASN A 310 3.97 -19.51 -3.66
C ASN A 310 3.36 -18.19 -4.20
N VAL A 311 3.97 -17.61 -5.21
CA VAL A 311 3.52 -16.33 -5.79
C VAL A 311 2.81 -16.57 -7.13
N ARG A 312 1.86 -15.70 -7.46
CA ARG A 312 1.19 -15.82 -8.75
C ARG A 312 2.08 -15.36 -9.90
N HIS A 313 2.78 -14.22 -9.76
CA HIS A 313 3.67 -13.68 -10.80
C HIS A 313 5.00 -13.19 -10.21
N VAL A 314 6.09 -13.33 -10.96
CA VAL A 314 7.32 -12.58 -10.67
C VAL A 314 7.15 -11.12 -11.11
N LEU A 315 6.62 -10.88 -12.30
CA LEU A 315 6.27 -9.55 -12.78
C LEU A 315 4.85 -9.53 -13.33
N ALA A 316 4.04 -8.59 -12.83
CA ALA A 316 2.74 -8.25 -13.39
C ALA A 316 2.71 -6.76 -13.78
N ALA A 317 2.49 -6.45 -15.05
CA ALA A 317 2.43 -5.07 -15.55
C ALA A 317 1.23 -4.89 -16.49
N ASP A 318 0.30 -4.00 -16.15
CA ASP A 318 -0.94 -3.78 -16.91
C ASP A 318 -1.31 -2.29 -16.95
N LEU A 319 -1.33 -1.72 -18.14
CA LEU A 319 -1.74 -0.33 -18.38
C LEU A 319 -3.25 -0.10 -18.23
N ASN A 320 -4.07 -1.16 -18.25
CA ASN A 320 -5.53 -1.06 -18.20
C ASN A 320 -6.14 -2.01 -17.17
N TRP A 321 -5.66 -1.89 -15.94
CA TRP A 321 -6.04 -2.76 -14.85
C TRP A 321 -7.47 -2.51 -14.35
N ASN A 322 -8.22 -3.60 -14.12
CA ASN A 322 -9.53 -3.63 -13.47
C ASN A 322 -10.51 -2.54 -13.94
N PRO A 323 -11.07 -2.65 -15.15
CA PRO A 323 -11.96 -1.61 -15.71
C PRO A 323 -13.16 -1.27 -14.83
N SER A 324 -13.75 -2.23 -14.12
CA SER A 324 -14.92 -2.00 -13.26
C SER A 324 -14.65 -1.10 -12.05
N TYR A 325 -13.39 -1.12 -11.56
CA TYR A 325 -12.92 -0.21 -10.52
C TYR A 325 -12.39 1.11 -11.10
N SER A 326 -11.71 1.01 -12.24
CA SER A 326 -10.93 2.13 -12.79
C SER A 326 -11.79 3.18 -13.50
N TYR A 327 -12.88 2.78 -14.16
CA TYR A 327 -13.71 3.70 -14.93
C TYR A 327 -15.02 3.98 -14.23
N SER A 328 -15.22 5.25 -13.90
CA SER A 328 -16.43 5.73 -13.24
C SER A 328 -17.53 5.97 -14.28
N THR A 329 -18.68 5.36 -14.07
CA THR A 329 -19.87 5.54 -14.93
C THR A 329 -21.10 5.73 -14.05
N LEU A 330 -21.87 6.79 -14.33
CA LEU A 330 -23.11 7.05 -13.59
C LEU A 330 -24.24 6.18 -14.15
N PRO A 331 -24.83 5.29 -13.35
CA PRO A 331 -26.01 4.53 -13.79
C PRO A 331 -27.17 5.46 -14.11
N LYS A 332 -28.02 5.10 -15.10
CA LYS A 332 -29.16 5.91 -15.57
C LYS A 332 -30.10 6.34 -14.46
N GLU A 333 -30.28 5.53 -13.43
CA GLU A 333 -31.15 5.83 -12.29
C GLU A 333 -30.69 7.04 -11.47
N TYR A 334 -29.44 7.48 -11.62
CA TYR A 334 -28.87 8.66 -10.96
C TYR A 334 -28.79 9.90 -11.86
N GLU A 335 -29.15 9.77 -13.14
CA GLU A 335 -29.18 10.91 -14.06
C GLU A 335 -30.18 12.00 -13.56
N GLY A 336 -29.69 13.24 -13.46
CA GLY A 336 -30.47 14.38 -12.97
C GLY A 336 -30.72 14.41 -11.45
N LYS A 337 -30.20 13.45 -10.68
CA LYS A 337 -30.26 13.47 -9.22
C LYS A 337 -29.04 14.18 -8.64
N GLU A 338 -29.19 14.72 -7.44
CA GLU A 338 -28.05 15.21 -6.66
C GLU A 338 -27.19 14.02 -6.23
N ILE A 339 -25.88 14.13 -6.50
CA ILE A 339 -24.89 13.12 -6.15
C ILE A 339 -23.82 13.74 -5.22
N PRO A 340 -23.17 12.94 -4.36
CA PRO A 340 -22.11 13.42 -3.46
C PRO A 340 -20.94 14.09 -4.20
N GLU A 341 -20.22 15.00 -3.52
CA GLU A 341 -19.06 15.70 -4.09
C GLU A 341 -18.00 14.73 -4.64
N HIS A 342 -17.68 13.70 -3.89
CA HIS A 342 -16.65 12.73 -4.30
C HIS A 342 -17.09 11.88 -5.52
N TRP A 343 -18.40 11.67 -5.72
CA TRP A 343 -18.89 11.08 -6.96
C TRP A 343 -18.63 12.01 -8.16
N ARG A 344 -18.90 13.31 -8.00
CA ARG A 344 -18.62 14.31 -9.05
C ARG A 344 -17.13 14.36 -9.38
N ILE A 345 -16.25 14.31 -8.37
CA ILE A 345 -14.80 14.26 -8.57
C ILE A 345 -14.43 13.04 -9.41
N MET A 346 -14.94 11.85 -9.04
CA MET A 346 -14.66 10.58 -9.74
C MET A 346 -15.22 10.52 -11.16
N LEU A 347 -16.31 11.21 -11.43
CA LEU A 347 -16.96 11.29 -12.75
C LEU A 347 -16.36 12.40 -13.62
N THR A 348 -15.51 13.27 -13.09
CA THR A 348 -14.87 14.34 -13.87
C THR A 348 -13.93 13.73 -14.91
N PRO A 349 -14.17 13.98 -16.22
CA PRO A 349 -13.33 13.43 -17.27
C PRO A 349 -11.94 14.06 -17.29
N VAL A 350 -10.95 13.28 -17.64
CA VAL A 350 -9.61 13.80 -17.97
C VAL A 350 -9.65 14.48 -19.34
N THR A 351 -9.26 15.74 -19.39
CA THR A 351 -9.33 16.52 -20.63
C THR A 351 -7.99 17.24 -20.89
N PRO A 352 -7.39 17.11 -22.09
CA PRO A 352 -7.79 16.15 -23.14
C PRO A 352 -7.52 14.69 -22.71
N PRO A 353 -8.17 13.69 -23.33
CA PRO A 353 -8.09 12.28 -22.92
C PRO A 353 -6.65 11.73 -22.86
N GLU A 354 -5.76 12.21 -23.73
CA GLU A 354 -4.35 11.77 -23.82
C GLU A 354 -3.57 12.05 -22.52
N LYS A 355 -3.97 13.01 -21.70
CA LYS A 355 -3.40 13.25 -20.37
C LYS A 355 -3.69 12.10 -19.41
N GLY A 356 -4.71 11.29 -19.69
CA GLY A 356 -5.07 10.12 -18.92
C GLY A 356 -4.26 8.87 -19.30
N TYR A 357 -3.48 8.89 -20.35
CA TYR A 357 -2.72 7.71 -20.80
C TYR A 357 -1.47 7.49 -19.94
N PRO A 358 -1.41 6.40 -19.17
CA PRO A 358 -0.26 6.09 -18.33
C PRO A 358 0.92 5.57 -19.18
N ARG A 359 2.12 5.69 -18.67
CA ARG A 359 3.34 5.14 -19.27
C ARG A 359 4.15 4.37 -18.22
N PHE A 360 4.62 3.17 -18.60
CA PHE A 360 5.56 2.39 -17.78
C PHE A 360 6.85 2.24 -18.55
N ARG A 361 7.96 2.66 -17.96
CA ARG A 361 9.26 2.58 -18.59
C ARG A 361 10.43 2.46 -17.62
N ASN A 362 11.57 1.97 -18.12
CA ASN A 362 12.81 1.86 -17.37
C ASN A 362 12.61 1.01 -16.09
N VAL A 363 12.24 -0.25 -16.26
CA VAL A 363 12.00 -1.20 -15.17
C VAL A 363 13.08 -2.26 -15.19
N TYR A 364 13.74 -2.47 -14.06
CA TYR A 364 14.88 -3.36 -13.91
C TYR A 364 14.62 -4.35 -12.78
N VAL A 365 14.54 -5.63 -13.11
CA VAL A 365 14.34 -6.71 -12.12
C VAL A 365 15.48 -7.70 -12.24
N SER A 366 16.19 -7.99 -11.16
CA SER A 366 17.33 -8.89 -11.24
C SER A 366 17.53 -9.74 -9.98
N LYS A 367 18.29 -10.83 -10.13
CA LYS A 367 18.66 -11.74 -9.02
C LYS A 367 17.44 -12.21 -8.22
N VAL A 368 16.47 -12.76 -8.92
CA VAL A 368 15.26 -13.32 -8.30
C VAL A 368 15.36 -14.84 -8.29
N LYS A 369 15.09 -15.45 -7.13
CA LYS A 369 14.82 -16.89 -7.01
C LYS A 369 13.38 -17.08 -6.60
N ALA A 370 12.61 -17.78 -7.43
CA ALA A 370 11.18 -17.97 -7.20
C ALA A 370 10.78 -19.44 -7.31
N GLU A 371 10.02 -19.90 -6.34
CA GLU A 371 9.52 -21.29 -6.28
C GLU A 371 7.98 -21.29 -6.22
N ASN A 372 7.34 -22.28 -6.85
CA ASN A 372 5.89 -22.40 -6.91
C ASN A 372 5.20 -21.14 -7.46
N VAL A 373 5.58 -20.74 -8.67
CA VAL A 373 5.03 -19.57 -9.38
C VAL A 373 3.94 -20.06 -10.33
N ASP A 374 2.73 -19.47 -10.29
CA ASP A 374 1.66 -19.86 -11.22
C ASP A 374 2.01 -19.47 -12.66
N GLU A 375 2.40 -18.22 -12.86
CA GLU A 375 2.79 -17.67 -14.16
C GLU A 375 3.97 -16.71 -13.98
N PHE A 376 5.10 -16.98 -14.66
CA PHE A 376 6.33 -16.22 -14.47
C PHE A 376 6.12 -14.72 -14.73
N ILE A 377 5.51 -14.38 -15.87
CA ILE A 377 5.34 -12.99 -16.29
C ILE A 377 3.98 -12.73 -16.93
N SER A 378 3.35 -11.60 -16.56
CA SER A 378 2.16 -11.07 -17.21
C SER A 378 2.38 -9.58 -17.48
N ALA A 379 2.86 -9.25 -18.69
CA ALA A 379 3.23 -7.89 -19.06
C ALA A 379 2.45 -7.44 -20.30
N SER A 380 1.60 -6.41 -20.15
CA SER A 380 0.75 -5.92 -21.22
C SER A 380 0.74 -4.41 -21.31
N GLY A 381 1.24 -3.88 -22.42
CA GLY A 381 0.90 -2.55 -22.89
C GLY A 381 -0.55 -2.50 -23.37
N TRP A 382 -0.96 -1.38 -23.91
CA TRP A 382 -2.33 -1.17 -24.39
C TRP A 382 -2.50 -1.41 -25.90
N ASN A 383 -1.63 -0.79 -26.71
CA ASN A 383 -1.65 -0.86 -28.17
C ASN A 383 -0.29 -0.42 -28.74
N ASP A 384 -0.19 -0.25 -30.03
CA ASP A 384 1.05 0.14 -30.72
C ASP A 384 1.63 1.50 -30.30
N SER A 385 0.80 2.40 -29.79
CA SER A 385 1.21 3.74 -29.36
C SER A 385 1.48 3.83 -27.84
N LEU A 386 0.97 2.89 -27.07
CA LEU A 386 1.08 2.83 -25.62
C LEU A 386 1.64 1.48 -25.19
N ARG A 387 2.96 1.39 -25.27
CA ARG A 387 3.74 0.19 -25.00
C ARG A 387 4.38 0.25 -23.61
N LEU A 388 4.73 -0.91 -23.06
CA LEU A 388 5.69 -0.99 -21.97
C LEU A 388 7.09 -0.80 -22.55
N GLU A 389 7.89 0.12 -22.03
CA GLU A 389 9.16 0.51 -22.65
C GLU A 389 10.36 0.27 -21.72
N ASN A 390 11.44 -0.29 -22.26
CA ASN A 390 12.71 -0.45 -21.56
C ASN A 390 12.57 -1.31 -20.27
N PHE A 391 12.10 -2.54 -20.43
CA PHE A 391 12.05 -3.52 -19.34
C PHE A 391 13.23 -4.47 -19.44
N TYR A 392 13.93 -4.66 -18.32
CA TYR A 392 15.11 -5.51 -18.25
C TYR A 392 14.99 -6.48 -17.08
N LEU A 393 14.86 -7.77 -17.38
CA LEU A 393 14.86 -8.84 -16.40
C LEU A 393 16.14 -9.66 -16.56
N TYR A 394 16.92 -9.80 -15.49
CA TYR A 394 18.25 -10.40 -15.56
C TYR A 394 18.54 -11.30 -14.36
N ALA A 395 19.21 -12.43 -14.62
CA ALA A 395 19.64 -13.39 -13.60
C ALA A 395 18.46 -13.85 -12.70
N ILE A 396 17.41 -14.42 -13.32
CA ILE A 396 16.23 -14.91 -12.62
C ILE A 396 16.11 -16.44 -12.80
N GLU A 397 15.93 -17.13 -11.69
CA GLU A 397 15.60 -18.54 -11.64
C GLU A 397 14.18 -18.69 -11.06
N ALA A 398 13.26 -19.27 -11.84
CA ALA A 398 11.89 -19.48 -11.42
C ALA A 398 11.41 -20.89 -11.72
N GLN A 399 10.80 -21.54 -10.71
CA GLN A 399 9.98 -22.75 -10.91
C GLN A 399 8.54 -22.29 -11.11
N THR A 400 7.99 -22.51 -12.31
CA THR A 400 6.70 -21.93 -12.70
C THR A 400 5.84 -22.93 -13.46
N ASP A 401 4.52 -22.82 -13.30
CA ASP A 401 3.57 -23.60 -14.07
C ASP A 401 3.50 -23.12 -15.52
N LYS A 402 3.52 -21.78 -15.72
CA LYS A 402 3.43 -21.15 -17.04
C LYS A 402 4.50 -20.05 -17.20
N PRO A 403 5.15 -19.99 -18.36
CA PRO A 403 6.06 -18.88 -18.66
C PRO A 403 5.39 -17.51 -18.76
N GLY A 404 4.12 -17.46 -19.23
CA GLY A 404 3.32 -16.24 -19.27
C GLY A 404 3.33 -15.53 -20.62
N LYS A 405 3.05 -14.20 -20.58
CA LYS A 405 2.85 -13.39 -21.79
C LYS A 405 3.52 -12.01 -21.72
N ILE A 406 3.95 -11.52 -22.88
CA ILE A 406 4.53 -10.18 -23.07
C ILE A 406 3.89 -9.59 -24.33
N CYS A 407 3.12 -8.52 -24.17
CA CYS A 407 2.32 -7.93 -25.23
C CYS A 407 2.51 -6.41 -25.29
N TYR A 408 2.56 -5.86 -26.51
CA TYR A 408 2.70 -4.41 -26.77
C TYR A 408 3.84 -3.78 -25.99
N THR A 409 5.06 -4.25 -26.24
CA THR A 409 6.25 -3.77 -25.55
C THR A 409 7.28 -3.20 -26.56
N LYS A 410 8.17 -2.38 -26.07
CA LYS A 410 9.33 -1.89 -26.81
C LYS A 410 10.58 -2.00 -25.94
N ASN A 411 11.64 -2.59 -26.50
CA ASN A 411 12.90 -2.82 -25.79
C ASN A 411 12.70 -3.61 -24.50
N PHE A 412 12.01 -4.75 -24.59
CA PHE A 412 11.79 -5.68 -23.47
C PHE A 412 12.86 -6.78 -23.53
N ASN A 413 13.66 -6.90 -22.49
CA ASN A 413 14.83 -7.76 -22.49
C ASN A 413 14.78 -8.77 -21.35
N LEU A 414 14.87 -10.06 -21.69
CA LEU A 414 15.11 -11.15 -20.78
C LEU A 414 16.50 -11.72 -21.04
N SER A 415 17.36 -11.79 -20.03
CA SER A 415 18.69 -12.39 -20.14
C SER A 415 19.06 -13.13 -18.86
N GLU A 416 19.79 -14.25 -19.01
CA GLU A 416 20.13 -15.15 -17.91
C GLU A 416 18.89 -15.62 -17.11
N ILE A 417 17.80 -15.90 -17.79
CA ILE A 417 16.58 -16.42 -17.18
C ILE A 417 16.56 -17.95 -17.27
N THR A 418 16.31 -18.60 -16.17
CA THR A 418 16.08 -20.05 -16.12
C THR A 418 14.67 -20.35 -15.62
N LEU A 419 13.84 -20.94 -16.48
CA LEU A 419 12.50 -21.36 -16.12
C LEU A 419 12.47 -22.89 -15.97
N LYS A 420 12.13 -23.34 -14.78
CA LYS A 420 11.88 -24.75 -14.45
C LYS A 420 10.37 -24.98 -14.54
N THR A 421 9.92 -25.83 -15.44
CA THR A 421 8.50 -26.12 -15.67
C THR A 421 8.30 -27.57 -16.10
N GLU A 422 7.12 -28.14 -15.86
CA GLU A 422 6.78 -29.51 -16.24
C GLU A 422 6.53 -29.64 -17.74
N GLU A 423 5.97 -28.61 -18.36
CA GLU A 423 5.64 -28.59 -19.79
C GLU A 423 6.54 -27.62 -20.56
N LYS A 424 6.86 -27.99 -21.80
CA LYS A 424 7.56 -27.08 -22.73
C LYS A 424 6.59 -26.01 -23.24
N ASN A 425 6.32 -25.00 -22.43
CA ASN A 425 5.54 -23.85 -22.81
C ASN A 425 6.47 -22.70 -23.21
N VAL A 426 6.07 -21.90 -24.16
CA VAL A 426 6.80 -20.66 -24.56
C VAL A 426 6.08 -19.45 -24.01
N ILE A 427 6.83 -18.38 -23.76
CA ILE A 427 6.22 -17.09 -23.45
C ILE A 427 5.40 -16.65 -24.67
N GLU A 428 4.14 -16.31 -24.47
CA GLU A 428 3.30 -15.73 -25.51
C GLU A 428 3.77 -14.32 -25.83
N LEU A 429 4.11 -14.07 -27.08
CA LEU A 429 4.62 -12.78 -27.56
C LEU A 429 3.63 -12.18 -28.55
N LYS A 430 3.24 -10.90 -28.32
CA LYS A 430 2.36 -10.18 -29.23
C LYS A 430 2.81 -8.73 -29.37
N GLU A 431 3.02 -8.26 -30.60
CA GLU A 431 3.31 -6.85 -30.93
C GLU A 431 4.48 -6.25 -30.12
N ASN A 432 5.61 -6.98 -30.07
CA ASN A 432 6.80 -6.55 -29.34
C ASN A 432 7.87 -6.02 -30.29
N GLU A 433 8.34 -4.79 -30.05
CA GLU A 433 9.37 -4.12 -30.84
C GLU A 433 10.73 -4.16 -30.13
N GLN A 434 11.81 -4.40 -30.89
CA GLN A 434 13.20 -4.34 -30.39
C GLN A 434 13.43 -5.16 -29.09
N SER A 435 12.69 -6.24 -28.92
CA SER A 435 12.72 -7.05 -27.70
C SER A 435 13.67 -8.24 -27.86
N ASN A 436 14.40 -8.57 -26.82
CA ASN A 436 15.31 -9.69 -26.76
C ASN A 436 14.87 -10.66 -25.65
N ILE A 437 14.20 -11.73 -26.03
CA ILE A 437 13.56 -12.67 -25.10
C ILE A 437 14.37 -13.96 -25.08
N ASN A 438 15.38 -14.02 -24.21
CA ASN A 438 16.24 -15.18 -24.05
C ASN A 438 16.04 -15.82 -22.67
N PHE A 439 15.72 -17.09 -22.65
CA PHE A 439 15.63 -17.86 -21.42
C PHE A 439 15.98 -19.34 -21.64
N ASN A 440 16.46 -19.98 -20.60
CA ASN A 440 16.76 -21.39 -20.58
C ASN A 440 15.58 -22.18 -19.99
N TYR A 441 15.26 -23.30 -20.63
CA TYR A 441 14.28 -24.25 -20.17
C TYR A 441 14.93 -25.41 -19.43
N VAL A 442 14.43 -25.69 -18.22
CA VAL A 442 14.76 -26.90 -17.50
C VAL A 442 13.45 -27.67 -17.25
N LYS A 443 13.33 -28.86 -17.83
CA LYS A 443 12.18 -29.73 -17.59
C LYS A 443 12.28 -30.31 -16.18
N THR A 444 11.27 -30.08 -15.34
CA THR A 444 11.14 -30.75 -14.05
C THR A 444 10.34 -32.06 -14.21
N SER A 445 10.72 -33.12 -13.47
CA SER A 445 9.89 -34.31 -13.35
C SER A 445 8.68 -33.98 -12.46
N PRO A 446 7.52 -34.61 -12.70
CA PRO A 446 6.34 -34.41 -11.83
C PRO A 446 6.54 -35.19 -10.51
N ASP A 447 7.37 -34.67 -9.60
CA ASP A 447 7.57 -35.25 -8.28
C ASP A 447 7.34 -34.26 -7.16
N HIS A 448 6.30 -34.56 -6.38
CA HIS A 448 6.01 -34.03 -5.03
C HIS A 448 5.57 -32.59 -4.89
N ARG A 449 4.34 -32.27 -5.33
CA ARG A 449 3.58 -31.17 -4.71
C ARG A 449 2.96 -31.67 -3.40
N THR A 450 3.47 -31.24 -2.28
CA THR A 450 2.67 -31.26 -1.05
C THR A 450 1.51 -30.29 -1.26
N ALA A 451 0.29 -30.83 -1.32
CA ALA A 451 -0.94 -30.07 -1.46
C ALA A 451 -1.09 -29.11 -0.28
N GLY A 452 -0.64 -27.86 -0.46
CA GLY A 452 -1.04 -26.74 0.37
C GLY A 452 -2.39 -26.25 -0.12
N ASN A 453 -3.45 -26.53 0.63
CA ASN A 453 -4.79 -26.04 0.36
C ASN A 453 -4.81 -24.52 0.29
N LEU A 454 -4.86 -23.99 -0.92
CA LEU A 454 -5.27 -22.60 -1.16
C LEU A 454 -6.82 -22.57 -1.07
N ALA A 455 -7.34 -22.25 0.12
CA ALA A 455 -8.73 -21.85 0.24
C ALA A 455 -8.88 -20.41 -0.25
N HIS A 456 -9.75 -20.24 -1.23
CA HIS A 456 -10.18 -18.97 -1.84
C HIS A 456 -10.88 -18.04 -0.87
#